data_134663ff3ab9cae29f0b46e59ba5012f
#
_entry.id   134663ff3ab9cae29f0b46e59ba5012f
#
_cell.length_a   1.000
_cell.length_b   1.000
_cell.length_c   1.000
_cell.angle_alpha   90.00
_cell.angle_beta   90.00
_cell.angle_gamma   90.00
#
_symmetry.space_group_name_H-M   'P 1'
#
loop_
_entity.id
_entity.type
_entity.pdbx_description
1 polymer ?
#
loop_
_entity_poly.entity_id
_entity_poly.type
_entity_poly.pdbx_seq_one_letter_code
_entity_poly.pdbx_strand_id
1 'polypeptide(L)'
;VNALNRPAPLQLKMHETYAYNKLSGKADKNTPYYKYTQETYGTILYQEQTVEVAQKVGHLTAPQSFDLLKIMKKAENLTKPEYIPIIEQMKKDFYKGCRSEGLTRKQTDSLWGSMLIYGFNKGHSTGYSLISVDQMWYKVHYPTEFWYVKMKYALNEANIFKYAECAVKDGVVVMLPHVNQTARTSLRNYDGEMVIQQGMSIIKGIGDKAATEIELERKKNGKFLDYDDFYDRCKGRAVTSRVINILEEQGALEFNEKRYISRVVKYNSTMMAK
;
A
#
# COMPACT_ATOMS: atom_id res chain seq x y z
N VAL A 1 -3.83 -2.38 11.82
CA VAL A 1 -3.77 -3.08 10.51
C VAL A 1 -2.32 -3.42 10.15
N ASN A 2 -1.38 -2.44 10.13
CA ASN A 2 0.02 -2.66 9.71
C ASN A 2 0.73 -3.77 10.52
N ALA A 3 0.52 -3.81 11.83
CA ALA A 3 1.10 -4.82 12.70
C ALA A 3 0.45 -6.21 12.52
N LEU A 4 -0.87 -6.25 12.33
CA LEU A 4 -1.63 -7.50 12.20
C LEU A 4 -1.49 -8.15 10.82
N ASN A 5 -1.26 -7.35 9.77
CA ASN A 5 -1.12 -7.86 8.39
C ASN A 5 0.34 -8.26 8.09
N ARG A 6 0.90 -9.14 8.93
CA ARG A 6 2.24 -9.71 8.79
C ARG A 6 2.15 -11.24 8.86
N PRO A 7 3.09 -11.98 8.24
CA PRO A 7 3.00 -13.44 8.15
C PRO A 7 2.78 -14.14 9.51
N ALA A 8 3.59 -13.83 10.52
CA ALA A 8 3.47 -14.49 11.82
C ALA A 8 2.16 -14.16 12.57
N PRO A 9 1.73 -12.89 12.71
CA PRO A 9 0.42 -12.57 13.27
C PRO A 9 -0.75 -13.20 12.52
N LEU A 10 -0.69 -13.29 11.18
CA LEU A 10 -1.73 -13.93 10.38
C LEU A 10 -1.79 -15.44 10.61
N GLN A 11 -0.64 -16.13 10.60
CA GLN A 11 -0.55 -17.58 10.88
C GLN A 11 -1.10 -17.96 12.25
N LEU A 12 -0.89 -17.10 13.25
CA LEU A 12 -1.35 -17.28 14.62
C LEU A 12 -2.75 -16.70 14.87
N LYS A 13 -3.44 -16.26 13.83
CA LYS A 13 -4.80 -15.71 13.89
C LYS A 13 -4.95 -14.55 14.90
N MET A 14 -3.87 -13.80 15.14
CA MET A 14 -3.89 -12.66 16.07
C MET A 14 -4.88 -11.58 15.62
N HIS A 15 -5.08 -11.43 14.31
CA HIS A 15 -6.07 -10.52 13.75
C HIS A 15 -7.51 -10.91 14.10
N GLU A 16 -7.82 -12.21 14.15
CA GLU A 16 -9.12 -12.72 14.58
C GLU A 16 -9.33 -12.46 16.08
N THR A 17 -8.33 -12.77 16.92
CA THR A 17 -8.36 -12.51 18.35
C THR A 17 -8.54 -11.01 18.65
N TYR A 18 -7.76 -10.16 17.98
CA TYR A 18 -7.89 -8.72 18.11
C TYR A 18 -9.29 -8.23 17.73
N ALA A 19 -9.82 -8.66 16.58
CA ALA A 19 -11.14 -8.28 16.12
C ALA A 19 -12.25 -8.77 17.09
N TYR A 20 -12.16 -10.02 17.53
CA TYR A 20 -13.08 -10.60 18.50
C TYR A 20 -13.09 -9.81 19.81
N ASN A 21 -11.91 -9.57 20.40
CA ASN A 21 -11.78 -8.85 21.66
C ASN A 21 -12.30 -7.41 21.54
N LYS A 22 -12.02 -6.74 20.41
CA LYS A 22 -12.50 -5.38 20.14
C LYS A 22 -14.01 -5.31 20.05
N LEU A 23 -14.64 -6.21 19.28
CA LEU A 23 -16.06 -6.17 18.98
C LEU A 23 -16.91 -6.70 20.13
N SER A 24 -16.45 -7.76 20.81
CA SER A 24 -17.19 -8.39 21.91
C SER A 24 -16.95 -7.76 23.29
N GLY A 25 -15.90 -6.96 23.43
CA GLY A 25 -15.44 -6.43 24.71
C GLY A 25 -14.94 -7.50 25.70
N LYS A 26 -14.69 -8.74 25.23
CA LYS A 26 -14.35 -9.92 26.06
C LYS A 26 -12.86 -10.11 26.30
N ALA A 27 -12.01 -9.11 26.05
CA ALA A 27 -10.62 -9.17 26.50
C ALA A 27 -10.59 -9.41 28.02
N ASP A 28 -9.71 -10.33 28.46
CA ASP A 28 -9.56 -10.62 29.90
C ASP A 28 -8.86 -9.44 30.59
N LYS A 29 -9.69 -8.54 31.12
CA LYS A 29 -9.27 -7.30 31.79
C LYS A 29 -8.67 -7.54 33.17
N ASN A 30 -8.82 -8.73 33.74
CA ASN A 30 -8.35 -9.06 35.09
C ASN A 30 -6.90 -9.57 35.10
N THR A 31 -6.28 -9.72 33.93
CA THR A 31 -4.87 -10.15 33.86
C THR A 31 -3.92 -8.98 34.16
N PRO A 32 -2.81 -9.21 34.89
CA PRO A 32 -1.81 -8.20 35.20
C PRO A 32 -1.21 -7.51 33.99
N TYR A 33 -1.18 -8.20 32.83
CA TYR A 33 -0.63 -7.64 31.59
C TYR A 33 -1.64 -6.82 30.78
N TYR A 34 -2.96 -6.84 31.13
CA TYR A 34 -3.96 -6.12 30.34
C TYR A 34 -3.71 -4.61 30.30
N LYS A 35 -3.28 -3.99 31.39
CA LYS A 35 -2.96 -2.54 31.43
C LYS A 35 -1.90 -2.11 30.41
N TYR A 36 -1.00 -3.02 30.00
CA TYR A 36 0.03 -2.77 28.99
C TYR A 36 -0.42 -3.13 27.57
N THR A 37 -1.54 -3.83 27.44
CA THR A 37 -2.08 -4.32 26.17
C THR A 37 -3.51 -3.83 25.90
N GLN A 38 -4.05 -2.91 26.73
CA GLN A 38 -5.44 -2.44 26.61
C GLN A 38 -5.73 -1.75 25.26
N GLU A 39 -4.77 -0.99 24.72
CA GLU A 39 -4.90 -0.33 23.41
C GLU A 39 -5.01 -1.32 22.24
N THR A 40 -4.59 -2.55 22.46
CA THR A 40 -4.65 -3.67 21.51
C THR A 40 -5.58 -4.78 21.98
N TYR A 41 -6.51 -4.45 22.88
CA TYR A 41 -7.55 -5.37 23.41
C TYR A 41 -6.99 -6.67 23.96
N GLY A 42 -5.88 -6.60 24.72
CA GLY A 42 -5.22 -7.77 25.35
C GLY A 42 -4.28 -8.54 24.42
N THR A 43 -4.07 -8.08 23.19
CA THR A 43 -3.18 -8.75 22.23
C THR A 43 -1.83 -8.04 22.18
N ILE A 44 -0.72 -8.78 22.33
CA ILE A 44 0.64 -8.21 22.18
C ILE A 44 0.96 -8.07 20.70
N LEU A 45 0.97 -6.84 20.19
CA LEU A 45 1.23 -6.51 18.80
C LEU A 45 2.54 -5.74 18.60
N TYR A 46 2.94 -4.98 19.61
CA TYR A 46 4.07 -4.06 19.53
C TYR A 46 5.27 -4.54 20.33
N GLN A 47 6.47 -4.27 19.82
CA GLN A 47 7.73 -4.57 20.53
C GLN A 47 7.77 -3.90 21.91
N GLU A 48 7.26 -2.68 21.99
CA GLU A 48 7.16 -1.90 23.21
C GLU A 48 6.30 -2.63 24.25
N GLN A 49 5.17 -3.22 23.85
CA GLN A 49 4.34 -4.04 24.74
C GLN A 49 5.06 -5.30 25.21
N THR A 50 5.82 -5.95 24.31
CA THR A 50 6.65 -7.12 24.70
C THR A 50 7.65 -6.74 25.80
N VAL A 51 8.33 -5.60 25.67
CA VAL A 51 9.29 -5.12 26.68
C VAL A 51 8.58 -4.81 28.01
N GLU A 52 7.48 -4.06 27.96
CA GLU A 52 6.72 -3.70 29.16
C GLU A 52 6.19 -4.91 29.90
N VAL A 53 5.59 -5.86 29.20
CA VAL A 53 5.09 -7.11 29.78
C VAL A 53 6.23 -7.95 30.35
N ALA A 54 7.35 -8.08 29.61
CA ALA A 54 8.53 -8.81 30.08
C ALA A 54 9.07 -8.24 31.40
N GLN A 55 9.15 -6.93 31.52
CA GLN A 55 9.69 -6.26 32.73
C GLN A 55 8.68 -6.17 33.87
N LYS A 56 7.43 -5.79 33.57
CA LYS A 56 6.44 -5.44 34.59
C LYS A 56 5.62 -6.63 35.10
N VAL A 57 5.53 -7.68 34.30
CA VAL A 57 4.78 -8.91 34.64
C VAL A 57 5.71 -10.11 34.77
N GLY A 58 6.68 -10.21 33.88
CA GLY A 58 7.68 -11.29 33.90
C GLY A 58 8.87 -11.00 34.80
N HIS A 59 9.02 -9.79 35.32
CA HIS A 59 10.13 -9.32 36.16
C HIS A 59 11.51 -9.51 35.51
N LEU A 60 11.59 -9.56 34.18
CA LEU A 60 12.87 -9.54 33.49
C LEU A 60 13.54 -8.19 33.64
N THR A 61 14.87 -8.20 33.74
CA THR A 61 15.64 -6.96 33.71
C THR A 61 15.53 -6.24 32.36
N ALA A 62 15.82 -4.95 32.33
CA ALA A 62 15.81 -4.21 31.07
C ALA A 62 16.76 -4.82 30.01
N PRO A 63 18.02 -5.18 30.32
CA PRO A 63 18.89 -5.88 29.37
C PRO A 63 18.27 -7.18 28.83
N GLN A 64 17.73 -8.05 29.70
CA GLN A 64 17.09 -9.29 29.28
C GLN A 64 15.92 -9.04 28.31
N SER A 65 15.09 -8.04 28.60
CA SER A 65 13.94 -7.70 27.75
C SER A 65 14.35 -7.22 26.36
N PHE A 66 15.41 -6.41 26.26
CA PHE A 66 15.95 -5.95 24.98
C PHE A 66 16.69 -7.07 24.23
N ASP A 67 17.40 -7.97 24.95
CA ASP A 67 18.04 -9.12 24.32
C ASP A 67 17.00 -10.11 23.78
N LEU A 68 15.88 -10.30 24.49
CA LEU A 68 14.75 -11.05 23.97
C LEU A 68 14.26 -10.49 22.62
N LEU A 69 14.08 -9.16 22.52
CA LEU A 69 13.69 -8.53 21.24
C LEU A 69 14.73 -8.74 20.14
N LYS A 70 16.03 -8.68 20.46
CA LYS A 70 17.10 -8.90 19.46
C LYS A 70 17.06 -10.34 18.94
N ILE A 71 16.86 -11.32 19.83
CA ILE A 71 16.77 -12.74 19.45
C ILE A 71 15.56 -12.97 18.56
N MET A 72 14.40 -12.38 18.90
CA MET A 72 13.15 -12.57 18.18
C MET A 72 13.09 -11.89 16.80
N LYS A 73 14.01 -10.98 16.46
CA LYS A 73 14.05 -10.34 15.15
C LYS A 73 14.10 -11.33 13.98
N LYS A 74 14.67 -12.52 14.22
CA LYS A 74 14.73 -13.60 13.24
C LYS A 74 14.26 -14.88 13.90
N ALA A 75 13.21 -15.49 13.36
CA ALA A 75 12.65 -16.73 13.91
C ALA A 75 13.69 -17.85 14.03
N GLU A 76 14.65 -17.92 13.11
CA GLU A 76 15.77 -18.87 13.15
C GLU A 76 16.64 -18.76 14.42
N ASN A 77 16.71 -17.58 15.05
CA ASN A 77 17.48 -17.39 16.26
C ASN A 77 16.91 -18.17 17.46
N LEU A 78 15.61 -18.48 17.45
CA LEU A 78 14.98 -19.25 18.52
C LEU A 78 15.49 -20.71 18.61
N THR A 79 16.11 -21.21 17.55
CA THR A 79 16.63 -22.58 17.44
C THR A 79 18.15 -22.64 17.40
N LYS A 80 18.84 -21.50 17.42
CA LYS A 80 20.31 -21.46 17.38
C LYS A 80 20.90 -21.88 18.73
N PRO A 81 21.91 -22.76 18.74
CA PRO A 81 22.52 -23.27 19.98
C PRO A 81 23.00 -22.19 20.95
N GLU A 82 23.53 -21.09 20.42
CA GLU A 82 24.01 -19.96 21.23
C GLU A 82 22.90 -19.19 21.97
N TYR A 83 21.66 -19.21 21.48
CA TYR A 83 20.52 -18.49 22.08
C TYR A 83 19.66 -19.38 22.99
N ILE A 84 19.66 -20.71 22.79
CA ILE A 84 18.81 -21.62 23.56
C ILE A 84 19.01 -21.45 25.07
N PRO A 85 20.23 -21.51 25.64
CA PRO A 85 20.42 -21.39 27.08
C PRO A 85 20.00 -20.02 27.62
N ILE A 86 20.17 -18.94 26.81
CA ILE A 86 19.75 -17.59 27.17
C ILE A 86 18.22 -17.51 27.24
N ILE A 87 17.53 -18.03 26.23
CA ILE A 87 16.06 -18.06 26.16
C ILE A 87 15.49 -18.88 27.31
N GLU A 88 16.09 -20.04 27.61
CA GLU A 88 15.64 -20.91 28.72
C GLU A 88 15.80 -20.23 30.09
N GLN A 89 16.89 -19.51 30.32
CA GLN A 89 17.07 -18.74 31.53
C GLN A 89 16.05 -17.61 31.63
N MET A 90 15.87 -16.83 30.58
CA MET A 90 14.86 -15.77 30.54
C MET A 90 13.45 -16.33 30.76
N LYS A 91 13.14 -17.49 30.19
CA LYS A 91 11.86 -18.18 30.41
C LYS A 91 11.65 -18.54 31.86
N LYS A 92 12.66 -19.10 32.53
CA LYS A 92 12.59 -19.43 33.97
C LYS A 92 12.31 -18.20 34.81
N ASP A 93 13.03 -17.10 34.56
CA ASP A 93 12.86 -15.83 35.27
C ASP A 93 11.47 -15.25 35.02
N PHE A 94 11.04 -15.23 33.77
CA PHE A 94 9.70 -14.73 33.36
C PHE A 94 8.58 -15.53 34.04
N TYR A 95 8.69 -16.87 34.09
CA TYR A 95 7.66 -17.69 34.73
C TYR A 95 7.62 -17.51 36.26
N LYS A 96 8.75 -17.22 36.87
CA LYS A 96 8.80 -16.86 38.30
C LYS A 96 8.08 -15.52 38.53
N GLY A 97 8.36 -14.51 37.69
CA GLY A 97 7.70 -13.20 37.76
C GLY A 97 6.19 -13.32 37.54
N CYS A 98 5.75 -14.00 36.49
CA CYS A 98 4.32 -14.18 36.20
C CYS A 98 3.57 -14.89 37.35
N ARG A 99 4.21 -15.88 38.01
CA ARG A 99 3.63 -16.54 39.17
C ARG A 99 3.45 -15.59 40.34
N SER A 100 4.41 -14.72 40.61
CA SER A 100 4.28 -13.71 41.69
C SER A 100 3.20 -12.66 41.42
N GLU A 101 2.87 -12.43 40.13
CA GLU A 101 1.75 -11.57 39.66
C GLU A 101 0.40 -12.35 39.61
N GLY A 102 0.35 -13.60 40.06
CA GLY A 102 -0.89 -14.37 40.12
C GLY A 102 -1.34 -15.07 38.85
N LEU A 103 -0.50 -15.09 37.78
CA LEU A 103 -0.85 -15.80 36.56
C LEU A 103 -0.77 -17.32 36.75
N THR A 104 -1.75 -18.01 36.19
CA THR A 104 -1.71 -19.47 36.06
C THR A 104 -0.65 -19.92 35.06
N ARG A 105 -0.23 -21.19 35.16
CA ARG A 105 0.71 -21.76 34.20
C ARG A 105 0.25 -21.63 32.76
N LYS A 106 -1.04 -21.92 32.50
CA LYS A 106 -1.65 -21.81 31.15
C LYS A 106 -1.60 -20.38 30.61
N GLN A 107 -1.92 -19.39 31.44
CA GLN A 107 -1.84 -17.97 31.05
C GLN A 107 -0.38 -17.58 30.75
N THR A 108 0.58 -18.01 31.57
CA THR A 108 2.00 -17.72 31.37
C THR A 108 2.53 -18.38 30.10
N ASP A 109 2.15 -19.65 29.82
CA ASP A 109 2.54 -20.33 28.56
C ASP A 109 2.02 -19.59 27.33
N SER A 110 0.77 -19.17 27.35
CA SER A 110 0.15 -18.37 26.27
C SER A 110 0.83 -17.02 26.10
N LEU A 111 1.10 -16.33 27.21
CA LEU A 111 1.74 -15.01 27.21
C LEU A 111 3.17 -15.10 26.67
N TRP A 112 3.97 -16.07 27.14
CA TRP A 112 5.32 -16.31 26.64
C TRP A 112 5.33 -16.63 25.15
N GLY A 113 4.44 -17.51 24.69
CA GLY A 113 4.29 -17.84 23.28
C GLY A 113 3.96 -16.62 22.42
N SER A 114 3.07 -15.74 22.90
CA SER A 114 2.72 -14.49 22.21
C SER A 114 3.90 -13.51 22.15
N MET A 115 4.75 -13.48 23.17
CA MET A 115 5.95 -12.63 23.22
C MET A 115 7.06 -13.10 22.27
N LEU A 116 7.14 -14.40 21.97
CA LEU A 116 8.13 -14.93 21.03
C LEU A 116 7.82 -14.63 19.57
N ILE A 117 6.69 -14.00 19.30
CA ILE A 117 6.34 -13.51 17.98
C ILE A 117 6.98 -12.13 17.78
N TYR A 118 7.59 -11.90 16.62
CA TYR A 118 8.16 -10.59 16.30
C TYR A 118 7.08 -9.51 16.39
N GLY A 119 7.16 -8.68 17.40
CA GLY A 119 6.31 -7.50 17.55
C GLY A 119 6.65 -6.41 16.54
N PHE A 120 5.65 -5.65 16.11
CA PHE A 120 5.84 -4.51 15.21
C PHE A 120 6.27 -3.27 16.01
N ASN A 121 7.11 -2.40 15.45
CA ASN A 121 7.46 -1.15 16.12
C ASN A 121 6.25 -0.20 16.15
N LYS A 122 5.84 0.24 17.32
CA LYS A 122 4.66 1.10 17.52
C LYS A 122 4.84 2.47 16.88
N GLY A 123 6.01 3.10 17.05
CA GLY A 123 6.30 4.40 16.46
C GLY A 123 6.21 4.38 14.92
N HIS A 124 6.75 3.32 14.31
CA HIS A 124 6.64 3.10 12.88
C HIS A 124 5.17 2.89 12.44
N SER A 125 4.42 2.08 13.19
CA SER A 125 2.98 1.87 12.94
C SER A 125 2.18 3.16 13.00
N THR A 126 2.46 4.01 13.99
CA THR A 126 1.81 5.31 14.17
C THR A 126 2.12 6.24 13.00
N GLY A 127 3.40 6.37 12.61
CA GLY A 127 3.79 7.20 11.46
C GLY A 127 3.08 6.79 10.16
N TYR A 128 3.06 5.49 9.84
CA TYR A 128 2.32 5.01 8.66
C TYR A 128 0.81 5.21 8.77
N SER A 129 0.24 5.12 9.97
CA SER A 129 -1.19 5.36 10.18
C SER A 129 -1.56 6.82 9.93
N LEU A 130 -0.74 7.77 10.36
CA LEU A 130 -0.94 9.20 10.08
C LEU A 130 -0.92 9.46 8.57
N ILE A 131 0.12 8.97 7.87
CA ILE A 131 0.20 9.09 6.40
C ILE A 131 -1.03 8.46 5.73
N SER A 132 -1.50 7.31 6.22
CA SER A 132 -2.69 6.64 5.66
C SER A 132 -3.96 7.47 5.86
N VAL A 133 -4.12 8.12 7.01
CA VAL A 133 -5.26 9.02 7.29
C VAL A 133 -5.22 10.22 6.35
N ASP A 134 -4.06 10.86 6.19
CA ASP A 134 -3.89 11.98 5.26
C ASP A 134 -4.22 11.57 3.83
N GLN A 135 -3.71 10.42 3.38
CA GLN A 135 -4.04 9.90 2.04
C GLN A 135 -5.53 9.61 1.87
N MET A 136 -6.19 9.05 2.89
CA MET A 136 -7.64 8.81 2.84
C MET A 136 -8.42 10.12 2.80
N TRP A 137 -7.98 11.14 3.52
CA TRP A 137 -8.60 12.47 3.48
C TRP A 137 -8.52 13.06 2.07
N TYR A 138 -7.34 13.04 1.42
CA TYR A 138 -7.20 13.48 0.03
C TYR A 138 -8.04 12.64 -0.93
N LYS A 139 -8.09 11.33 -0.73
CA LYS A 139 -8.91 10.43 -1.57
C LYS A 139 -10.39 10.78 -1.52
N VAL A 140 -10.91 11.17 -0.35
CA VAL A 140 -12.32 11.51 -0.16
C VAL A 140 -12.65 12.89 -0.68
N HIS A 141 -11.79 13.88 -0.42
CA HIS A 141 -12.09 15.28 -0.74
C HIS A 141 -11.58 15.74 -2.12
N TYR A 142 -10.54 15.07 -2.64
CA TYR A 142 -9.88 15.38 -3.91
C TYR A 142 -9.57 14.10 -4.69
N PRO A 143 -10.59 13.28 -5.03
CA PRO A 143 -10.37 11.95 -5.63
C PRO A 143 -9.62 12.03 -6.96
N THR A 144 -9.90 12.99 -7.80
CA THR A 144 -9.27 13.14 -9.12
C THR A 144 -7.78 13.44 -8.99
N GLU A 145 -7.41 14.41 -8.14
CA GLU A 145 -6.01 14.76 -7.88
C GLU A 145 -5.27 13.63 -7.18
N PHE A 146 -5.91 12.96 -6.22
CA PHE A 146 -5.35 11.82 -5.51
C PHE A 146 -4.97 10.70 -6.49
N TRP A 147 -5.90 10.27 -7.35
CA TRP A 147 -5.65 9.20 -8.30
C TRP A 147 -4.69 9.62 -9.41
N TYR A 148 -4.73 10.87 -9.84
CA TYR A 148 -3.74 11.42 -10.76
C TYR A 148 -2.32 11.30 -10.20
N VAL A 149 -2.09 11.71 -8.95
CA VAL A 149 -0.78 11.61 -8.30
C VAL A 149 -0.35 10.15 -8.16
N LYS A 150 -1.26 9.25 -7.78
CA LYS A 150 -0.99 7.81 -7.69
C LYS A 150 -0.57 7.23 -9.04
N MET A 151 -1.23 7.61 -10.14
CA MET A 151 -0.88 7.16 -11.48
C MET A 151 0.44 7.77 -11.97
N LYS A 152 0.65 9.06 -11.73
CA LYS A 152 1.86 9.79 -12.14
C LYS A 152 3.14 9.23 -11.53
N TYR A 153 3.09 8.78 -10.28
CA TYR A 153 4.22 8.23 -9.53
C TYR A 153 4.16 6.70 -9.38
N ALA A 154 3.38 6.02 -10.21
CA ALA A 154 3.32 4.57 -10.21
C ALA A 154 4.67 3.96 -10.61
N LEU A 155 5.10 2.93 -9.86
CA LEU A 155 6.40 2.28 -10.05
C LEU A 155 6.48 1.43 -11.32
N ASN A 156 5.33 1.01 -11.85
CA ASN A 156 5.24 0.18 -13.05
C ASN A 156 3.86 0.31 -13.70
N GLU A 157 3.78 -0.19 -14.92
CA GLU A 157 2.59 -0.15 -15.77
C GLU A 157 1.37 -0.85 -15.12
N ALA A 158 1.58 -2.00 -14.49
CA ALA A 158 0.50 -2.73 -13.81
C ALA A 158 -0.16 -1.90 -12.70
N ASN A 159 0.62 -1.08 -11.98
CA ASN A 159 0.09 -0.16 -10.97
C ASN A 159 -0.71 0.99 -11.60
N ILE A 160 -0.33 1.48 -12.78
CA ILE A 160 -1.08 2.52 -13.49
C ILE A 160 -2.49 2.01 -13.81
N PHE A 161 -2.62 0.80 -14.36
CA PHE A 161 -3.92 0.19 -14.67
C PHE A 161 -4.75 -0.07 -13.42
N LYS A 162 -4.14 -0.58 -12.35
CA LYS A 162 -4.81 -0.78 -11.06
C LYS A 162 -5.33 0.53 -10.47
N TYR A 163 -4.54 1.60 -10.54
CA TYR A 163 -4.96 2.91 -10.02
C TYR A 163 -6.03 3.55 -10.89
N ALA A 164 -5.98 3.36 -12.22
CA ALA A 164 -7.05 3.78 -13.12
C ALA A 164 -8.37 3.06 -12.81
N GLU A 165 -8.34 1.75 -12.55
CA GLU A 165 -9.51 0.98 -12.13
C GLU A 165 -10.08 1.52 -10.80
N CYS A 166 -9.23 1.75 -9.81
CA CYS A 166 -9.65 2.31 -8.53
C CYS A 166 -10.21 3.74 -8.68
N ALA A 167 -9.61 4.56 -9.56
CA ALA A 167 -10.09 5.91 -9.83
C ALA A 167 -11.51 5.89 -10.41
N VAL A 168 -11.75 5.02 -11.38
CA VAL A 168 -13.08 4.87 -11.99
C VAL A 168 -14.12 4.38 -10.98
N LYS A 169 -13.76 3.44 -10.11
CA LYS A 169 -14.64 2.97 -9.01
C LYS A 169 -14.97 4.07 -7.99
N ASP A 170 -14.08 5.02 -7.82
CA ASP A 170 -14.31 6.22 -6.99
C ASP A 170 -15.02 7.36 -7.77
N GLY A 171 -15.53 7.10 -8.99
CA GLY A 171 -16.29 8.05 -9.79
C GLY A 171 -15.46 9.04 -10.63
N VAL A 172 -14.13 8.84 -10.69
CA VAL A 172 -13.22 9.70 -11.46
C VAL A 172 -13.17 9.25 -12.92
N VAL A 173 -13.39 10.16 -13.85
CA VAL A 173 -13.26 9.86 -15.28
C VAL A 173 -11.80 9.81 -15.70
N VAL A 174 -11.43 8.69 -16.33
CA VAL A 174 -10.10 8.45 -16.88
C VAL A 174 -10.19 8.47 -18.41
N MET A 175 -9.53 9.47 -19.02
CA MET A 175 -9.46 9.65 -20.47
C MET A 175 -8.31 8.84 -21.05
N LEU A 176 -8.54 8.26 -22.23
CA LEU A 176 -7.54 7.44 -22.92
C LEU A 176 -6.43 8.31 -23.56
N PRO A 177 -5.23 7.75 -23.80
CA PRO A 177 -4.17 8.45 -24.52
C PRO A 177 -4.62 8.87 -25.92
N HIS A 178 -4.19 10.08 -26.35
CA HIS A 178 -4.47 10.59 -27.69
C HIS A 178 -3.36 11.56 -28.14
N VAL A 179 -2.99 11.56 -29.41
CA VAL A 179 -1.92 12.42 -29.96
C VAL A 179 -2.19 13.90 -29.80
N ASN A 180 -3.47 14.30 -29.81
CA ASN A 180 -3.90 15.67 -29.54
C ASN A 180 -4.00 16.01 -28.05
N GLN A 181 -3.47 15.14 -27.17
CA GLN A 181 -3.43 15.37 -25.73
C GLN A 181 -1.98 15.42 -25.24
N THR A 182 -1.70 14.98 -24.02
CA THR A 182 -0.41 15.13 -23.36
C THR A 182 0.49 13.92 -23.55
N ALA A 183 1.80 14.16 -23.55
CA ALA A 183 2.79 13.09 -23.55
C ALA A 183 2.71 12.25 -22.26
N ARG A 184 2.58 12.92 -21.11
CA ARG A 184 2.49 12.30 -19.78
C ARG A 184 1.10 12.50 -19.19
N THR A 185 0.69 11.59 -18.31
CA THR A 185 -0.57 11.70 -17.58
C THR A 185 -0.70 13.06 -16.89
N SER A 186 -1.85 13.70 -17.04
CA SER A 186 -2.12 15.06 -16.57
C SER A 186 -3.58 15.21 -16.10
N LEU A 187 -3.85 16.28 -15.37
CA LEU A 187 -5.21 16.72 -15.10
C LEU A 187 -5.69 17.62 -16.25
N ARG A 188 -6.96 17.51 -16.59
CA ARG A 188 -7.59 18.33 -17.64
C ARG A 188 -9.03 18.65 -17.28
N ASN A 189 -9.48 19.86 -17.59
CA ASN A 189 -10.91 20.14 -17.60
C ASN A 189 -11.54 19.59 -18.90
N TYR A 190 -12.60 18.81 -18.76
CA TYR A 190 -13.39 18.30 -19.86
C TYR A 190 -14.87 18.45 -19.52
N ASP A 191 -15.59 19.24 -20.29
CA ASP A 191 -17.02 19.54 -20.12
C ASP A 191 -17.38 20.05 -18.70
N GLY A 192 -16.51 20.92 -18.14
CA GLY A 192 -16.69 21.49 -16.80
C GLY A 192 -16.18 20.64 -15.65
N GLU A 193 -15.80 19.39 -15.89
CA GLU A 193 -15.29 18.47 -14.88
C GLU A 193 -13.78 18.27 -15.00
N MET A 194 -13.12 18.08 -13.84
CA MET A 194 -11.71 17.71 -13.79
C MET A 194 -11.56 16.20 -14.02
N VAL A 195 -10.81 15.81 -15.05
CA VAL A 195 -10.59 14.42 -15.44
C VAL A 195 -9.11 14.07 -15.47
N ILE A 196 -8.77 12.79 -15.38
CA ILE A 196 -7.41 12.30 -15.57
C ILE A 196 -7.23 11.97 -17.05
N GLN A 197 -6.39 12.73 -17.75
CA GLN A 197 -5.95 12.43 -19.10
C GLN A 197 -4.72 11.52 -19.05
N GLN A 198 -4.84 10.28 -19.47
CA GLN A 198 -3.70 9.39 -19.63
C GLN A 198 -2.78 9.89 -20.74
N GLY A 199 -1.48 9.93 -20.46
CA GLY A 199 -0.47 10.35 -21.44
C GLY A 199 -0.09 9.22 -22.40
N MET A 200 0.45 9.58 -23.56
CA MET A 200 0.93 8.61 -24.57
C MET A 200 2.06 7.72 -24.03
N SER A 201 2.88 8.23 -23.11
CA SER A 201 4.01 7.48 -22.53
C SER A 201 3.61 6.27 -21.68
N ILE A 202 2.33 6.09 -21.32
CA ILE A 202 1.86 4.88 -20.64
C ILE A 202 1.63 3.72 -21.61
N ILE A 203 1.56 3.99 -22.91
CA ILE A 203 1.36 2.97 -23.94
C ILE A 203 2.66 2.17 -24.07
N LYS A 204 2.57 0.85 -23.85
CA LYS A 204 3.73 -0.04 -23.97
C LYS A 204 4.36 0.07 -25.36
N GLY A 205 5.64 0.39 -25.39
CA GLY A 205 6.38 0.59 -26.63
C GLY A 205 6.46 2.04 -27.10
N ILE A 206 5.78 2.98 -26.43
CA ILE A 206 5.93 4.42 -26.65
C ILE A 206 6.86 4.99 -25.57
N GLY A 207 8.09 5.34 -25.97
CA GLY A 207 9.04 5.99 -25.07
C GLY A 207 8.72 7.46 -24.82
N ASP A 208 9.18 7.98 -23.66
CA ASP A 208 9.02 9.41 -23.30
C ASP A 208 9.48 10.37 -24.40
N LYS A 209 10.55 10.01 -25.13
CA LYS A 209 11.07 10.84 -26.22
C LYS A 209 10.06 10.99 -27.36
N ALA A 210 9.48 9.89 -27.82
CA ALA A 210 8.49 9.91 -28.89
C ALA A 210 7.23 10.68 -28.46
N ALA A 211 6.71 10.39 -27.25
CA ALA A 211 5.54 11.08 -26.71
C ALA A 211 5.78 12.59 -26.57
N THR A 212 6.97 12.99 -26.11
CA THR A 212 7.33 14.40 -25.95
C THR A 212 7.48 15.10 -27.30
N GLU A 213 8.09 14.48 -28.31
CA GLU A 213 8.19 15.06 -29.66
C GLU A 213 6.81 15.31 -30.28
N ILE A 214 5.87 14.38 -30.16
CA ILE A 214 4.50 14.54 -30.61
C ILE A 214 3.82 15.72 -29.89
N GLU A 215 3.98 15.82 -28.58
CA GLU A 215 3.40 16.92 -27.80
C GLU A 215 4.00 18.27 -28.17
N LEU A 216 5.32 18.36 -28.39
CA LEU A 216 6.00 19.58 -28.78
C LEU A 216 5.58 20.02 -30.18
N GLU A 217 5.48 19.09 -31.14
CA GLU A 217 4.99 19.39 -32.50
C GLU A 217 3.56 19.95 -32.45
N ARG A 218 2.70 19.29 -31.67
CA ARG A 218 1.31 19.77 -31.50
C ARG A 218 1.25 21.14 -30.82
N LYS A 219 2.09 21.44 -29.84
CA LYS A 219 2.14 22.76 -29.17
C LYS A 219 2.62 23.87 -30.10
N LYS A 220 3.56 23.53 -30.98
CA LYS A 220 4.14 24.50 -31.93
C LYS A 220 3.22 24.80 -33.09
N ASN A 221 2.62 23.80 -33.70
CA ASN A 221 1.92 23.88 -34.96
C ASN A 221 0.41 23.58 -34.87
N GLY A 222 -0.15 23.45 -33.65
CA GLY A 222 -1.57 23.20 -33.43
C GLY A 222 -1.93 21.71 -33.42
N LYS A 223 -3.21 21.42 -33.17
CA LYS A 223 -3.73 20.04 -33.17
C LYS A 223 -3.54 19.38 -34.52
N PHE A 224 -3.32 18.09 -34.52
CA PHE A 224 -3.36 17.26 -35.72
C PHE A 224 -4.81 17.12 -36.18
N LEU A 225 -5.04 17.31 -37.49
CA LEU A 225 -6.37 17.28 -38.08
C LEU A 225 -6.84 15.85 -38.36
N ASP A 226 -5.93 15.03 -38.89
CA ASP A 226 -6.15 13.64 -39.27
C ASP A 226 -4.85 12.83 -39.20
N TYR A 227 -4.91 11.60 -39.72
CA TYR A 227 -3.76 10.67 -39.73
C TYR A 227 -2.63 11.19 -40.64
N ASP A 228 -2.95 11.73 -41.82
CA ASP A 228 -1.96 12.17 -42.80
C ASP A 228 -1.21 13.40 -42.27
N ASP A 229 -1.92 14.39 -41.72
CA ASP A 229 -1.31 15.57 -41.05
C ASP A 229 -0.40 15.12 -39.86
N PHE A 230 -0.85 14.17 -39.05
CA PHE A 230 0.00 13.64 -37.97
C PHE A 230 1.24 12.93 -38.51
N TYR A 231 1.08 12.08 -39.54
CA TYR A 231 2.16 11.31 -40.13
C TYR A 231 3.23 12.22 -40.75
N ASP A 232 2.83 13.17 -41.57
CA ASP A 232 3.74 14.09 -42.26
C ASP A 232 4.53 14.97 -41.27
N ARG A 233 3.89 15.41 -40.20
CA ARG A 233 4.49 16.28 -39.19
C ARG A 233 5.36 15.54 -38.17
N CYS A 234 5.03 14.31 -37.84
CA CYS A 234 5.66 13.60 -36.72
C CYS A 234 6.64 12.50 -37.12
N LYS A 235 6.49 11.89 -38.32
CA LYS A 235 7.36 10.77 -38.72
C LYS A 235 8.83 11.17 -38.77
N GLY A 236 9.65 10.52 -37.92
CA GLY A 236 11.05 10.85 -37.80
C GLY A 236 11.83 9.89 -36.90
N ARG A 237 12.95 10.36 -36.37
CA ARG A 237 13.86 9.53 -35.55
C ARG A 237 13.23 8.96 -34.29
N ALA A 238 12.41 9.71 -33.58
CA ALA A 238 11.78 9.24 -32.35
C ALA A 238 10.37 8.67 -32.61
N VAL A 239 9.65 9.24 -33.58
CA VAL A 239 8.32 8.78 -34.00
C VAL A 239 8.48 7.88 -35.23
N THR A 240 8.94 6.68 -35.00
CA THR A 240 9.16 5.66 -36.05
C THR A 240 7.84 5.06 -36.54
N SER A 241 7.86 4.36 -37.70
CA SER A 241 6.65 3.63 -38.17
C SER A 241 6.12 2.65 -37.11
N ARG A 242 6.99 2.03 -36.32
CA ARG A 242 6.58 1.16 -35.19
C ARG A 242 5.79 1.91 -34.13
N VAL A 243 6.24 3.13 -33.77
CA VAL A 243 5.54 3.99 -32.82
C VAL A 243 4.16 4.38 -33.36
N ILE A 244 4.09 4.74 -34.64
CA ILE A 244 2.83 5.13 -35.31
C ILE A 244 1.85 3.95 -35.29
N ASN A 245 2.28 2.76 -35.67
CA ASN A 245 1.43 1.56 -35.66
C ASN A 245 0.90 1.26 -34.23
N ILE A 246 1.75 1.38 -33.20
CA ILE A 246 1.32 1.18 -31.81
C ILE A 246 0.28 2.23 -31.41
N LEU A 247 0.46 3.51 -31.76
CA LEU A 247 -0.51 4.57 -31.48
C LEU A 247 -1.86 4.29 -32.16
N GLU A 248 -1.83 3.79 -33.40
CA GLU A 248 -3.02 3.43 -34.16
C GLU A 248 -3.75 2.23 -33.53
N GLU A 249 -3.04 1.12 -33.27
CA GLU A 249 -3.58 -0.07 -32.59
C GLU A 249 -4.21 0.24 -31.24
N GLN A 250 -3.60 1.16 -30.49
CA GLN A 250 -4.13 1.63 -29.21
C GLN A 250 -5.22 2.71 -29.37
N GLY A 251 -5.52 3.13 -30.62
CA GLY A 251 -6.51 4.11 -30.97
C GLY A 251 -6.20 5.52 -30.43
N ALA A 252 -4.93 5.83 -30.24
CA ALA A 252 -4.47 7.17 -29.89
C ALA A 252 -4.50 8.13 -31.10
N LEU A 253 -4.76 7.60 -32.30
CA LEU A 253 -4.96 8.30 -33.58
C LEU A 253 -6.45 8.37 -33.99
N GLU A 254 -7.40 8.26 -33.06
CA GLU A 254 -8.83 8.37 -33.36
C GLU A 254 -9.29 9.83 -33.42
N PHE A 255 -9.28 10.41 -34.60
CA PHE A 255 -9.62 11.81 -34.81
C PHE A 255 -11.13 12.11 -34.80
N ASN A 256 -11.97 11.09 -34.84
CA ASN A 256 -13.40 11.27 -34.64
C ASN A 256 -13.74 11.39 -33.17
N GLU A 257 -14.10 12.57 -32.70
CA GLU A 257 -14.36 12.84 -31.28
C GLU A 257 -15.46 11.93 -30.69
N LYS A 258 -16.54 11.68 -31.42
CA LYS A 258 -17.62 10.80 -30.93
C LYS A 258 -17.13 9.39 -30.71
N ARG A 259 -16.29 8.86 -31.61
CA ARG A 259 -15.68 7.53 -31.47
C ARG A 259 -14.70 7.50 -30.32
N TYR A 260 -13.85 8.53 -30.19
CA TYR A 260 -12.93 8.64 -29.07
C TYR A 260 -13.67 8.62 -27.72
N ILE A 261 -14.70 9.46 -27.56
CA ILE A 261 -15.51 9.50 -26.34
C ILE A 261 -16.24 8.18 -26.09
N SER A 262 -16.79 7.53 -27.10
CA SER A 262 -17.40 6.19 -26.96
C SER A 262 -16.41 5.16 -26.39
N ARG A 263 -15.15 5.20 -26.83
CA ARG A 263 -14.07 4.36 -26.30
C ARG A 263 -13.75 4.67 -24.83
N VAL A 264 -13.69 5.96 -24.47
CA VAL A 264 -13.49 6.39 -23.08
C VAL A 264 -14.62 5.87 -22.19
N VAL A 265 -15.87 6.03 -22.60
CA VAL A 265 -17.05 5.51 -21.86
C VAL A 265 -16.96 4.01 -21.70
N LYS A 266 -16.66 3.26 -22.76
CA LYS A 266 -16.49 1.81 -22.73
C LYS A 266 -15.36 1.41 -21.78
N TYR A 267 -14.22 2.09 -21.81
CA TYR A 267 -13.09 1.83 -20.91
C TYR A 267 -13.49 2.00 -19.45
N ASN A 268 -14.08 3.15 -19.09
CA ASN A 268 -14.52 3.41 -17.71
C ASN A 268 -15.59 2.41 -17.26
N SER A 269 -16.58 2.07 -18.10
CA SER A 269 -17.58 1.05 -17.77
C SER A 269 -16.97 -0.33 -17.55
N THR A 270 -15.98 -0.72 -18.36
CA THR A 270 -15.26 -1.98 -18.19
C THR A 270 -14.45 -2.03 -16.88
N MET A 271 -13.85 -0.90 -16.49
CA MET A 271 -13.13 -0.81 -15.22
C MET A 271 -14.06 -0.84 -14.01
N MET A 272 -15.26 -0.30 -14.12
CA MET A 272 -16.28 -0.39 -13.06
C MET A 272 -16.78 -1.82 -12.84
N ALA A 273 -16.86 -2.62 -13.91
CA ALA A 273 -17.40 -3.98 -13.85
C ALA A 273 -16.42 -5.04 -13.29
N LYS A 274 -15.14 -4.70 -13.15
CA LYS A 274 -14.10 -5.56 -12.55
C LYS A 274 -14.06 -5.39 -11.02
#